data_3c428a9ddbb4e2fa4a26d025c82cad83
#
_entry.id   3c428a9ddbb4e2fa4a26d025c82cad83
#
_cell.length_a   1.000
_cell.length_b   1.000
_cell.length_c   1.000
_cell.angle_alpha   90.00
_cell.angle_beta   90.00
_cell.angle_gamma   90.00
#
_symmetry.space_group_name_H-M   'P 1'
#
loop_
_entity.id
_entity.type
_entity.pdbx_description
1 polymer ?
#
loop_
_entity_poly.entity_id
_entity_poly.type
_entity_poly.pdbx_seq_one_letter_code
_entity_poly.pdbx_strand_id
1 'polypeptide(L)' 'MAEGEDQHALLDKLEHDLRSMEFNRPYEAIEIRKLQKKILDLKNEMPESDLAFGQV' A
#
# COMPACT_ATOMS: atom_id res chain seq x y z
N MET A 1 7.58 -20.11 -4.46
CA MET A 1 7.06 -18.94 -3.92
C MET A 1 7.49 -17.76 -4.66
N ALA A 2 6.62 -17.08 -5.18
CA ALA A 2 6.92 -15.94 -6.02
C ALA A 2 7.09 -14.70 -5.16
N GLU A 3 8.29 -14.26 -5.05
CA GLU A 3 8.52 -13.08 -4.25
C GLU A 3 7.98 -11.84 -4.86
N GLY A 4 7.89 -11.81 -6.19
CA GLY A 4 7.29 -10.68 -6.84
C GLY A 4 5.83 -10.53 -6.46
N GLU A 5 5.19 -11.65 -6.26
CA GLU A 5 3.80 -11.61 -5.84
C GLU A 5 3.66 -11.08 -4.43
N ASP A 6 4.65 -11.35 -3.61
CA ASP A 6 4.58 -10.91 -2.23
C ASP A 6 4.48 -9.40 -2.13
N GLN A 7 5.19 -8.70 -3.01
CA GLN A 7 5.14 -7.25 -2.96
C GLN A 7 3.76 -6.73 -3.31
N HIS A 8 3.18 -7.29 -4.35
CA HIS A 8 1.84 -6.85 -4.74
C HIS A 8 0.82 -7.23 -3.69
N ALA A 9 0.94 -8.42 -3.14
CA ALA A 9 0.03 -8.85 -2.11
C ALA A 9 0.16 -8.00 -0.86
N LEU A 10 1.38 -7.65 -0.52
CA LEU A 10 1.61 -6.82 0.64
C LEU A 10 1.04 -5.44 0.44
N LEU A 11 1.25 -4.88 -0.73
CA LEU A 11 0.73 -3.56 -1.03
C LEU A 11 -0.79 -3.55 -0.97
N ASP A 12 -1.39 -4.56 -1.56
CA ASP A 12 -2.83 -4.68 -1.56
C ASP A 12 -3.36 -4.78 -0.14
N LYS A 13 -2.69 -5.55 0.68
CA LYS A 13 -3.09 -5.72 2.06
C LYS A 13 -2.96 -4.42 2.83
N LEU A 14 -1.89 -3.69 2.60
CA LEU A 14 -1.69 -2.43 3.28
C LEU A 14 -2.75 -1.42 2.89
N GLU A 15 -3.10 -1.38 1.63
CA GLU A 15 -4.13 -0.48 1.17
C GLU A 15 -5.48 -0.85 1.76
N HIS A 16 -5.72 -2.14 1.86
CA HIS A 16 -6.95 -2.61 2.49
C HIS A 16 -7.00 -2.20 3.95
N ASP A 17 -5.88 -2.35 4.64
CA ASP A 17 -5.80 -1.94 6.02
C ASP A 17 -6.02 -0.44 6.17
N LEU A 18 -5.45 0.33 5.25
CA LEU A 18 -5.59 1.77 5.31
C LEU A 18 -7.06 2.17 5.18
N ARG A 19 -7.73 1.59 4.22
CA ARG A 19 -9.15 1.89 4.04
C ARG A 19 -9.96 1.51 5.25
N SER A 20 -9.67 0.33 5.79
CA SER A 20 -10.37 -0.14 6.95
C SER A 20 -10.18 0.81 8.12
N MET A 21 -8.95 1.28 8.28
CA MET A 21 -8.64 2.18 9.36
C MET A 21 -9.33 3.52 9.18
N GLU A 22 -9.30 4.03 7.96
CA GLU A 22 -9.95 5.31 7.68
C GLU A 22 -11.46 5.22 7.93
N PHE A 23 -12.01 4.08 7.70
CA PHE A 23 -13.44 3.90 7.86
C PHE A 23 -13.82 3.62 9.31
N ASN A 24 -13.07 2.74 9.96
CA ASN A 24 -13.43 2.29 11.30
C ASN A 24 -12.78 3.09 12.41
N ARG A 25 -11.61 3.64 12.16
CA ARG A 25 -10.87 4.35 13.19
C ARG A 25 -10.26 5.63 12.64
N PRO A 26 -11.09 6.51 12.13
CA PRO A 26 -10.56 7.76 11.56
C PRO A 26 -9.87 8.63 12.60
N TYR A 27 -10.14 8.40 13.86
CA TYR A 27 -9.51 9.19 14.91
C TYR A 27 -8.04 8.82 15.12
N GLU A 28 -7.59 7.73 14.54
CA GLU A 28 -6.21 7.33 14.66
C GLU A 28 -5.40 7.90 13.50
N ALA A 29 -5.36 9.20 13.42
CA ALA A 29 -4.71 9.86 12.30
C ALA A 29 -3.22 9.54 12.21
N ILE A 30 -2.58 9.39 13.35
CA ILE A 30 -1.15 9.09 13.34
C ILE A 30 -0.89 7.73 12.72
N GLU A 31 -1.68 6.76 13.09
CA GLU A 31 -1.53 5.42 12.53
C GLU A 31 -1.83 5.41 11.04
N ILE A 32 -2.85 6.16 10.66
CA ILE A 32 -3.21 6.25 9.25
C ILE A 32 -2.07 6.86 8.46
N ARG A 33 -1.45 7.88 8.97
CA ARG A 33 -0.33 8.50 8.30
C ARG A 33 0.85 7.55 8.15
N LYS A 34 1.14 6.81 9.20
CA LYS A 34 2.23 5.86 9.14
C LYS A 34 1.96 4.82 8.07
N LEU A 35 0.74 4.36 7.99
CA LEU A 35 0.40 3.36 6.99
C LEU A 35 0.48 3.94 5.60
N GLN A 36 0.02 5.17 5.43
CA GLN A 36 0.11 5.83 4.13
C GLN A 36 1.56 5.94 3.68
N LYS A 37 2.43 6.32 4.59
CA LYS A 37 3.83 6.45 4.25
C LYS A 37 4.43 5.09 3.88
N LYS A 38 4.04 4.07 4.59
CA LYS A 38 4.54 2.74 4.31
C LYS A 38 4.13 2.30 2.91
N ILE A 39 2.91 2.58 2.54
CA ILE A 39 2.43 2.24 1.22
C ILE A 39 3.20 3.01 0.16
N LEU A 40 3.43 4.27 0.41
CA LEU A 40 4.17 5.09 -0.53
C LEU A 40 5.60 4.58 -0.70
N ASP A 41 6.24 4.23 0.40
CA ASP A 41 7.59 3.69 0.33
C ASP A 41 7.63 2.41 -0.49
N LEU A 42 6.66 1.57 -0.28
CA LEU A 42 6.62 0.32 -1.00
C LEU A 42 6.42 0.56 -2.49
N LYS A 43 5.57 1.49 -2.81
CA LYS A 43 5.34 1.82 -4.22
C LYS A 43 6.60 2.38 -4.87
N ASN A 44 7.36 3.15 -4.11
CA ASN A 44 8.59 3.73 -4.64
C ASN A 44 9.63 2.68 -4.92
N GLU A 45 9.56 1.57 -4.23
CA GLU A 45 10.53 0.50 -4.46
C GLU A 45 10.16 -0.40 -5.62
N MET A 46 8.95 -0.26 -6.11
CA MET A 46 8.52 -1.09 -7.22
C MET A 46 9.08 -0.60 -8.53
N PRO A 47 9.32 -1.51 -9.49
CA PRO A 47 9.78 -1.10 -10.81
C PRO A 47 8.74 -0.21 -11.48
N GLU A 48 9.23 0.67 -12.32
CA GLU A 48 8.33 1.55 -13.03
C GLU A 48 7.36 0.79 -13.91
N SER A 49 7.82 -0.31 -14.45
CA SER A 49 6.95 -1.08 -15.33
C SER A 49 5.71 -1.57 -14.58
N ASP A 50 5.89 -1.90 -13.31
CA ASP A 50 4.77 -2.34 -12.51
C ASP A 50 3.80 -1.19 -12.25
N LEU A 51 4.35 -0.02 -12.02
CA LEU A 51 3.53 1.14 -11.72
C LEU A 51 2.81 1.64 -12.96
N ALA A 52 3.50 1.61 -14.07
CA ALA A 52 2.92 2.11 -15.31
C ALA A 52 1.81 1.21 -15.83
N PHE A 53 1.77 0.01 -15.35
CA PHE A 53 0.82 -0.96 -15.83
C PHE A 53 -0.60 -0.45 -15.73
N GLY A 54 -0.92 0.21 -14.67
CA GLY A 54 -2.28 0.67 -14.47
C GLY A 54 -2.58 2.00 -15.09
N GLN A 55 -1.61 2.62 -15.70
CA GLN A 55 -1.80 3.95 -16.23
C GLN A 55 -2.12 4.01 -17.69
N VAL A 56 -2.00 2.94 -18.36
CA VAL A 56 -2.26 2.93 -19.79
C VAL A 56 -3.74 3.12 -20.14
#